data_84f88410e09b90aac7effad2206569a3
#
_entry.id   84f88410e09b90aac7effad2206569a3
#
_cell.length_a   1.000
_cell.length_b   1.000
_cell.length_c   1.000
_cell.angle_alpha   90.00
_cell.angle_beta   90.00
_cell.angle_gamma   90.00
#
_symmetry.space_group_name_H-M   'P 1'
#
loop_
_entity.id
_entity.type
_entity.pdbx_description
1 polymer ?
#
loop_
_entity_poly.entity_id
_entity_poly.type
_entity_poly.pdbx_seq_one_letter_code
_entity_poly.pdbx_strand_id
1 'polypeptide(L)'
;DVIIVPMPDGKSEYRCLGLYTSRVNQHDPMTMPVLRHKITTVDIFSGLRKISHDGRNFDRMLRTHPRDELLLATDQDLLSAFLPMVKQKYGNELRFVWRVDPWQRFVSVFIFMPKPLYNEMFVSRTGEFLQARFNASDVVMTAFVSEHRWIRLHSLLVFEDKNPPRINIEETESVLK
;
A
#
# COMPACT_ATOMS: atom_id res chain seq x y z
N ASP A 1 -15.87 8.09 5.29
CA ASP A 1 -15.59 6.66 5.63
C ASP A 1 -16.90 5.99 6.05
N VAL A 2 -17.10 4.77 5.57
CA VAL A 2 -18.27 3.94 5.91
C VAL A 2 -17.76 2.58 6.40
N ILE A 3 -18.23 2.16 7.56
CA ILE A 3 -17.98 0.82 8.09
C ILE A 3 -19.31 0.07 8.06
N ILE A 4 -19.34 -1.07 7.41
CA ILE A 4 -20.51 -1.94 7.34
C ILE A 4 -20.18 -3.22 8.11
N VAL A 5 -20.98 -3.51 9.12
CA VAL A 5 -20.87 -4.73 9.95
C VAL A 5 -22.10 -5.59 9.71
N PRO A 6 -21.99 -6.71 8.98
CA PRO A 6 -23.08 -7.63 8.79
C PRO A 6 -23.46 -8.28 10.13
N MET A 7 -24.76 -8.44 10.35
CA MET A 7 -25.27 -9.09 11.56
C MET A 7 -25.30 -10.61 11.39
N PRO A 8 -25.26 -11.36 12.51
CA PRO A 8 -25.30 -12.81 12.47
C PRO A 8 -26.55 -13.43 11.81
N ASP A 9 -27.63 -12.64 11.70
CA ASP A 9 -28.88 -13.04 11.04
C ASP A 9 -28.77 -13.12 9.51
N GLY A 10 -27.64 -12.61 8.93
CA GLY A 10 -27.39 -12.59 7.49
C GLY A 10 -28.32 -11.71 6.67
N LYS A 11 -29.21 -10.93 7.33
CA LYS A 11 -30.25 -10.11 6.67
C LYS A 11 -30.13 -8.63 6.99
N SER A 12 -29.53 -8.30 8.12
CA SER A 12 -29.35 -6.93 8.59
C SER A 12 -27.89 -6.56 8.71
N GLU A 13 -27.60 -5.25 8.72
CA GLU A 13 -26.26 -4.72 8.86
C GLU A 13 -26.27 -3.40 9.65
N TYR A 14 -25.22 -3.19 10.43
CA TYR A 14 -24.94 -1.87 10.99
C TYR A 14 -24.09 -1.07 10.01
N ARG A 15 -24.50 0.17 9.76
CA ARG A 15 -23.73 1.14 8.98
C ARG A 15 -23.29 2.29 9.86
N CYS A 16 -21.97 2.46 9.96
CA CYS A 16 -21.37 3.58 10.66
C CYS A 16 -20.76 4.53 9.63
N LEU A 17 -21.24 5.77 9.60
CA LEU A 17 -20.71 6.84 8.77
C LEU A 17 -19.89 7.80 9.65
N GLY A 18 -18.69 8.15 9.23
CA GLY A 18 -17.83 9.06 9.95
C GLY A 18 -16.53 9.35 9.24
N LEU A 19 -15.67 10.12 9.88
CA LEU A 19 -14.30 10.36 9.44
C LEU A 19 -13.33 9.75 10.43
N TYR A 20 -12.31 9.07 9.92
CA TYR A 20 -11.19 8.67 10.76
C TYR A 20 -10.45 9.91 11.27
N THR A 21 -10.19 9.92 12.56
CA THR A 21 -9.38 10.98 13.17
C THR A 21 -7.89 10.73 12.93
N SER A 22 -7.06 11.75 13.14
CA SER A 22 -5.59 11.63 13.07
C SER A 22 -5.01 10.52 13.96
N ARG A 23 -5.75 10.08 14.99
CA ARG A 23 -5.39 8.96 15.86
C ARG A 23 -5.19 7.66 15.09
N VAL A 24 -5.90 7.42 14.00
CA VAL A 24 -5.72 6.25 13.15
C VAL A 24 -4.27 6.13 12.68
N ASN A 25 -3.62 7.25 12.34
CA ASN A 25 -2.25 7.26 11.87
C ASN A 25 -1.19 7.24 13.00
N GLN A 26 -1.58 7.66 14.22
CA GLN A 26 -0.67 7.80 15.36
C GLN A 26 -0.57 6.55 16.23
N HIS A 27 -1.66 5.77 16.33
CA HIS A 27 -1.70 4.58 17.18
C HIS A 27 -1.20 3.33 16.44
N ASP A 28 -0.71 2.36 17.23
CA ASP A 28 -0.37 1.02 16.70
C ASP A 28 -1.63 0.40 16.07
N PRO A 29 -1.57 -0.03 14.81
CA PRO A 29 -2.71 -0.66 14.13
C PRO A 29 -3.25 -1.89 14.87
N MET A 30 -2.42 -2.54 15.70
CA MET A 30 -2.85 -3.68 16.50
C MET A 30 -3.79 -3.31 17.65
N THR A 31 -3.90 -2.03 17.99
CA THR A 31 -4.89 -1.54 18.97
C THR A 31 -6.28 -1.32 18.35
N MET A 32 -6.36 -1.30 17.01
CA MET A 32 -7.61 -1.10 16.27
C MET A 32 -8.19 -2.44 15.80
N PRO A 33 -9.42 -2.81 16.23
CA PRO A 33 -9.96 -4.15 15.96
C PRO A 33 -9.93 -4.55 14.49
N VAL A 34 -10.34 -3.66 13.58
CA VAL A 34 -10.39 -3.92 12.13
C VAL A 34 -8.99 -4.16 11.56
N LEU A 35 -8.04 -3.27 11.86
CA LEU A 35 -6.66 -3.38 11.37
C LEU A 35 -5.93 -4.56 11.99
N ARG A 36 -6.13 -4.79 13.29
CA ARG A 36 -5.58 -5.96 13.99
C ARG A 36 -6.05 -7.26 13.34
N HIS A 37 -7.35 -7.38 13.06
CA HIS A 37 -7.90 -8.56 12.39
C HIS A 37 -7.24 -8.76 11.04
N LYS A 38 -7.22 -7.74 10.20
CA LYS A 38 -6.61 -7.78 8.86
C LYS A 38 -5.13 -8.17 8.91
N ILE A 39 -4.33 -7.48 9.73
CA ILE A 39 -2.89 -7.76 9.87
C ILE A 39 -2.67 -9.21 10.33
N THR A 40 -3.45 -9.67 11.32
CA THR A 40 -3.34 -11.03 11.82
C THR A 40 -3.69 -12.06 10.75
N THR A 41 -4.73 -11.82 9.97
CA THR A 41 -5.16 -12.71 8.88
C THR A 41 -4.08 -12.79 7.79
N VAL A 42 -3.57 -11.64 7.33
CA VAL A 42 -2.51 -11.58 6.32
C VAL A 42 -1.22 -12.25 6.83
N ASP A 43 -0.87 -12.06 8.10
CA ASP A 43 0.30 -12.69 8.72
C ASP A 43 0.16 -14.23 8.72
N ILE A 44 -1.00 -14.75 9.08
CA ILE A 44 -1.30 -16.19 9.04
C ILE A 44 -1.17 -16.73 7.61
N PHE A 45 -1.79 -16.07 6.65
CA PHE A 45 -1.75 -16.49 5.24
C PHE A 45 -0.37 -16.37 4.59
N SER A 46 0.53 -15.55 5.13
CA SER A 46 1.91 -15.47 4.66
C SER A 46 2.69 -16.77 4.81
N GLY A 47 2.29 -17.62 5.76
CA GLY A 47 2.97 -18.87 6.12
C GLY A 47 4.34 -18.65 6.75
N LEU A 48 4.71 -17.40 7.09
CA LEU A 48 5.99 -17.08 7.69
C LEU A 48 5.99 -17.37 9.20
N ARG A 49 7.09 -17.89 9.71
CA ARG A 49 7.25 -18.08 11.14
C ARG A 49 7.51 -16.74 11.82
N LYS A 50 6.66 -16.30 12.76
CA LYS A 50 6.77 -15.00 13.47
C LYS A 50 8.12 -14.73 14.08
N ILE A 51 8.79 -15.76 14.59
CA ILE A 51 10.11 -15.66 15.21
C ILE A 51 11.25 -15.57 14.20
N SER A 52 11.01 -15.86 12.91
CA SER A 52 12.03 -15.76 11.87
C SER A 52 12.33 -14.29 11.54
N HIS A 53 13.47 -14.04 10.93
CA HIS A 53 13.82 -12.72 10.42
C HIS A 53 12.79 -12.22 9.41
N ASP A 54 12.38 -13.09 8.49
CA ASP A 54 11.39 -12.79 7.46
C ASP A 54 10.01 -12.49 8.06
N GLY A 55 9.57 -13.29 9.04
CA GLY A 55 8.29 -13.04 9.71
C GLY A 55 8.26 -11.71 10.46
N ARG A 56 9.35 -11.35 11.17
CA ARG A 56 9.43 -10.04 11.82
C ARG A 56 9.45 -8.87 10.84
N ASN A 57 10.14 -9.03 9.70
CA ASN A 57 10.16 -8.00 8.66
C ASN A 57 8.78 -7.84 8.02
N PHE A 58 8.09 -8.93 7.75
CA PHE A 58 6.74 -8.93 7.20
C PHE A 58 5.74 -8.23 8.13
N ASP A 59 5.70 -8.62 9.41
CA ASP A 59 4.85 -7.97 10.43
C ASP A 59 5.14 -6.46 10.51
N ARG A 60 6.41 -6.07 10.50
CA ARG A 60 6.79 -4.65 10.52
C ARG A 60 6.33 -3.91 9.27
N MET A 61 6.47 -4.50 8.09
CA MET A 61 6.01 -3.89 6.84
C MET A 61 4.50 -3.65 6.88
N LEU A 62 3.72 -4.60 7.38
CA LEU A 62 2.28 -4.45 7.57
C LEU A 62 1.96 -3.33 8.59
N ARG A 63 2.57 -3.35 9.77
CA ARG A 63 2.28 -2.35 10.82
C ARG A 63 2.67 -0.93 10.45
N THR A 64 3.68 -0.76 9.61
CA THR A 64 4.13 0.55 9.13
C THR A 64 3.53 0.97 7.80
N HIS A 65 2.59 0.16 7.26
CA HIS A 65 1.90 0.52 6.04
C HIS A 65 0.90 1.67 6.28
N PRO A 66 0.69 2.56 5.30
CA PRO A 66 -0.32 3.62 5.41
C PRO A 66 -1.68 3.06 5.83
N ARG A 67 -2.34 3.73 6.75
CA ARG A 67 -3.60 3.23 7.32
C ARG A 67 -4.72 3.15 6.29
N ASP A 68 -4.79 4.14 5.41
CA ASP A 68 -5.77 4.17 4.34
C ASP A 68 -5.59 2.96 3.40
N GLU A 69 -4.35 2.64 3.07
CA GLU A 69 -4.03 1.47 2.26
C GLU A 69 -4.34 0.16 3.00
N LEU A 70 -4.01 0.06 4.29
CA LEU A 70 -4.38 -1.12 5.09
C LEU A 70 -5.90 -1.32 5.15
N LEU A 71 -6.69 -0.26 5.18
CA LEU A 71 -8.14 -0.35 5.19
C LEU A 71 -8.72 -0.73 3.83
N LEU A 72 -8.16 -0.20 2.74
CA LEU A 72 -8.70 -0.32 1.39
C LEU A 72 -8.19 -1.57 0.64
N ALA A 73 -6.92 -1.94 0.82
CA ALA A 73 -6.34 -3.11 0.16
C ALA A 73 -6.98 -4.41 0.64
N THR A 74 -7.11 -5.39 -0.24
CA THR A 74 -7.51 -6.74 0.15
C THR A 74 -6.34 -7.47 0.83
N ASP A 75 -6.64 -8.58 1.52
CA ASP A 75 -5.59 -9.42 2.11
C ASP A 75 -4.64 -9.96 1.04
N GLN A 76 -5.17 -10.28 -0.14
CA GLN A 76 -4.39 -10.74 -1.28
C GLN A 76 -3.47 -9.66 -1.84
N ASP A 77 -3.93 -8.40 -1.90
CA ASP A 77 -3.09 -7.26 -2.32
C ASP A 77 -1.89 -7.11 -1.40
N LEU A 78 -2.11 -7.15 -0.08
CA LEU A 78 -1.05 -7.04 0.92
C LEU A 78 -0.06 -8.20 0.86
N LEU A 79 -0.55 -9.43 0.68
CA LEU A 79 0.31 -10.61 0.51
C LEU A 79 1.17 -10.49 -0.75
N SER A 80 0.54 -10.15 -1.88
CA SER A 80 1.23 -10.00 -3.17
C SER A 80 2.28 -8.90 -3.16
N ALA A 81 2.01 -7.81 -2.41
CA ALA A 81 2.94 -6.70 -2.25
C ALA A 81 4.15 -7.06 -1.40
N PHE A 82 3.94 -7.66 -0.24
CA PHE A 82 5.00 -7.76 0.78
C PHE A 82 5.70 -9.10 0.84
N LEU A 83 5.03 -10.20 0.52
CA LEU A 83 5.63 -11.52 0.62
C LEU A 83 6.85 -11.71 -0.30
N PRO A 84 6.84 -11.25 -1.57
CA PRO A 84 8.02 -11.29 -2.42
C PRO A 84 9.17 -10.44 -1.87
N MET A 85 8.88 -9.28 -1.27
CA MET A 85 9.89 -8.37 -0.70
C MET A 85 10.66 -8.99 0.45
N VAL A 86 9.99 -9.82 1.24
CA VAL A 86 10.59 -10.48 2.41
C VAL A 86 11.36 -11.74 2.00
N LYS A 87 10.81 -12.52 1.06
CA LYS A 87 11.42 -13.79 0.61
C LYS A 87 12.62 -13.59 -0.30
N GLN A 88 12.75 -12.42 -0.93
CA GLN A 88 13.80 -12.18 -1.90
C GLN A 88 15.11 -11.75 -1.22
N LYS A 89 16.13 -12.55 -1.34
CA LYS A 89 17.50 -12.21 -0.97
C LYS A 89 18.00 -11.11 -1.96
N TYR A 90 17.82 -9.87 -1.55
CA TYR A 90 18.57 -8.67 -1.92
C TYR A 90 19.03 -8.49 -3.38
N GLY A 91 18.10 -8.11 -4.26
CA GLY A 91 18.44 -7.40 -5.50
C GLY A 91 18.53 -5.88 -5.26
N ASN A 92 19.23 -5.16 -6.11
CA ASN A 92 19.25 -3.68 -6.12
C ASN A 92 18.18 -3.10 -7.07
N GLU A 93 17.17 -3.88 -7.43
CA GLU A 93 16.18 -3.50 -8.42
C GLU A 93 14.99 -2.77 -7.80
N LEU A 94 14.46 -1.80 -8.52
CA LEU A 94 13.20 -1.16 -8.19
C LEU A 94 12.06 -2.17 -8.34
N ARG A 95 11.07 -2.10 -7.42
CA ARG A 95 9.87 -2.91 -7.47
C ARG A 95 8.65 -2.06 -7.32
N PHE A 96 7.66 -2.37 -8.12
CA PHE A 96 6.40 -1.65 -8.18
C PHE A 96 5.27 -2.56 -7.74
N VAL A 97 4.37 -2.01 -6.96
CA VAL A 97 3.11 -2.66 -6.58
C VAL A 97 1.99 -1.68 -6.88
N TRP A 98 1.11 -2.10 -7.75
CA TRP A 98 0.02 -1.30 -8.26
C TRP A 98 -1.31 -1.77 -7.67
N ARG A 99 -2.13 -0.85 -7.25
CA ARG A 99 -3.51 -1.12 -6.84
C ARG A 99 -4.45 -0.06 -7.43
N VAL A 100 -5.41 -0.51 -8.20
CA VAL A 100 -6.48 0.34 -8.72
C VAL A 100 -7.64 0.35 -7.72
N ASP A 101 -8.11 1.52 -7.36
CA ASP A 101 -9.31 1.65 -6.53
C ASP A 101 -10.53 1.01 -7.23
N PRO A 102 -11.32 0.16 -6.53
CA PRO A 102 -12.51 -0.48 -7.12
C PRO A 102 -13.52 0.51 -7.71
N TRP A 103 -13.57 1.73 -7.17
CA TRP A 103 -14.43 2.81 -7.68
C TRP A 103 -13.72 3.74 -8.67
N GLN A 104 -12.52 3.38 -9.13
CA GLN A 104 -11.76 4.11 -10.14
C GLN A 104 -11.48 5.58 -9.79
N ARG A 105 -11.37 5.92 -8.52
CA ARG A 105 -11.09 7.29 -8.04
C ARG A 105 -9.60 7.62 -8.06
N PHE A 106 -8.77 6.61 -7.84
CA PHE A 106 -7.31 6.76 -7.76
C PHE A 106 -6.60 5.45 -8.08
N VAL A 107 -5.32 5.57 -8.34
CA VAL A 107 -4.39 4.45 -8.43
C VAL A 107 -3.30 4.64 -7.39
N SER A 108 -3.07 3.63 -6.59
CA SER A 108 -2.02 3.58 -5.58
C SER A 108 -0.83 2.80 -6.11
N VAL A 109 0.36 3.39 -6.03
CA VAL A 109 1.61 2.78 -6.50
C VAL A 109 2.63 2.80 -5.38
N PHE A 110 3.09 1.63 -4.96
CA PHE A 110 4.25 1.52 -4.08
C PHE A 110 5.50 1.20 -4.89
N ILE A 111 6.52 2.04 -4.73
CA ILE A 111 7.84 1.84 -5.31
C ILE A 111 8.78 1.47 -4.18
N PHE A 112 9.26 0.25 -4.19
CA PHE A 112 10.29 -0.22 -3.27
C PHE A 112 11.65 0.00 -3.92
N MET A 113 12.51 0.75 -3.24
CA MET A 113 13.82 1.11 -3.76
C MET A 113 14.92 0.92 -2.71
N PRO A 114 16.14 0.56 -3.13
CA PRO A 114 17.30 0.60 -2.26
C PRO A 114 17.54 2.02 -1.75
N LYS A 115 17.89 2.16 -0.47
CA LYS A 115 18.13 3.47 0.16
C LYS A 115 19.13 4.38 -0.59
N PRO A 116 20.23 3.88 -1.20
CA PRO A 116 21.15 4.74 -1.94
C PRO A 116 20.56 5.38 -3.21
N LEU A 117 19.47 4.85 -3.75
CA LEU A 117 18.79 5.42 -4.93
C LEU A 117 17.80 6.52 -4.57
N TYR A 118 17.47 6.66 -3.29
CA TYR A 118 16.52 7.65 -2.82
C TYR A 118 17.15 9.03 -2.75
N ASN A 119 16.57 9.97 -3.48
CA ASN A 119 16.85 11.40 -3.38
C ASN A 119 15.61 12.20 -3.82
N GLU A 120 15.56 13.49 -3.47
CA GLU A 120 14.43 14.36 -3.78
C GLU A 120 14.19 14.51 -5.29
N MET A 121 15.25 14.52 -6.08
CA MET A 121 15.14 14.60 -7.55
C MET A 121 14.44 13.36 -8.11
N PHE A 122 14.76 12.17 -7.59
CA PHE A 122 14.10 10.93 -8.01
C PHE A 122 12.60 11.00 -7.66
N VAL A 123 12.25 11.45 -6.46
CA VAL A 123 10.85 11.59 -6.03
C VAL A 123 10.09 12.54 -6.96
N SER A 124 10.63 13.74 -7.21
CA SER A 124 10.01 14.75 -8.09
C SER A 124 9.81 14.22 -9.51
N ARG A 125 10.87 13.70 -10.13
CA ARG A 125 10.80 13.17 -11.50
C ARG A 125 9.86 11.97 -11.64
N THR A 126 9.81 11.11 -10.64
CA THR A 126 8.87 9.98 -10.62
C THR A 126 7.43 10.49 -10.56
N GLY A 127 7.14 11.48 -9.73
CA GLY A 127 5.82 12.10 -9.66
C GLY A 127 5.40 12.74 -10.98
N GLU A 128 6.28 13.56 -11.57
CA GLU A 128 6.06 14.20 -12.88
C GLU A 128 5.83 13.17 -14.00
N PHE A 129 6.65 12.11 -14.03
CA PHE A 129 6.51 11.02 -15.00
C PHE A 129 5.17 10.31 -14.85
N LEU A 130 4.79 9.93 -13.63
CA LEU A 130 3.53 9.24 -13.38
C LEU A 130 2.33 10.13 -13.73
N GLN A 131 2.39 11.41 -13.39
CA GLN A 131 1.35 12.39 -13.72
C GLN A 131 1.17 12.51 -15.24
N ALA A 132 2.25 12.71 -15.98
CA ALA A 132 2.23 12.84 -17.41
C ALA A 132 1.81 11.53 -18.11
N ARG A 133 2.34 10.39 -17.66
CA ARG A 133 2.10 9.08 -18.28
C ARG A 133 0.64 8.63 -18.17
N PHE A 134 -0.01 8.94 -17.05
CA PHE A 134 -1.38 8.53 -16.76
C PHE A 134 -2.41 9.65 -16.89
N ASN A 135 -1.97 10.85 -17.26
CA ASN A 135 -2.81 12.04 -17.29
C ASN A 135 -3.59 12.23 -15.97
N ALA A 136 -2.90 12.00 -14.85
CA ALA A 136 -3.49 12.18 -13.53
C ALA A 136 -3.68 13.66 -13.23
N SER A 137 -4.79 14.03 -12.61
CA SER A 137 -5.07 15.40 -12.19
C SER A 137 -4.14 15.86 -11.08
N ASP A 138 -3.78 14.91 -10.21
CA ASP A 138 -2.82 15.16 -9.10
C ASP A 138 -2.05 13.88 -8.76
N VAL A 139 -0.83 14.04 -8.24
CA VAL A 139 0.02 12.94 -7.75
C VAL A 139 0.57 13.29 -6.39
N VAL A 140 0.09 12.62 -5.37
CA VAL A 140 0.58 12.79 -4.00
C VAL A 140 1.68 11.76 -3.73
N MET A 141 2.89 12.25 -3.41
CA MET A 141 4.05 11.39 -3.13
C MET A 141 4.38 11.41 -1.64
N THR A 142 4.51 10.23 -1.04
CA THR A 142 4.89 10.07 0.36
C THR A 142 6.00 9.04 0.52
N ALA A 143 7.11 9.43 1.13
CA ALA A 143 8.23 8.51 1.36
C ALA A 143 8.18 7.93 2.78
N PHE A 144 8.26 6.60 2.88
CA PHE A 144 8.39 5.87 4.14
C PHE A 144 9.82 5.37 4.26
N VAL A 145 10.64 6.18 4.93
CA VAL A 145 12.03 5.86 5.22
C VAL A 145 12.09 5.02 6.49
N SER A 146 12.58 3.81 6.39
CA SER A 146 12.79 2.93 7.55
C SER A 146 14.29 2.77 7.83
N GLU A 147 14.65 2.22 8.98
CA GLU A 147 16.02 1.82 9.29
C GLU A 147 16.54 0.70 8.37
N HIS A 148 15.65 0.10 7.60
CA HIS A 148 15.96 -0.95 6.67
C HIS A 148 16.59 -0.43 5.37
N ARG A 149 17.11 -1.39 4.62
CA ARG A 149 17.78 -1.21 3.34
C ARG A 149 16.86 -0.64 2.24
N TRP A 150 15.53 -0.76 2.42
CA TRP A 150 14.52 -0.38 1.45
C TRP A 150 13.72 0.84 1.90
N ILE A 151 13.53 1.75 0.98
CA ILE A 151 12.57 2.85 1.12
C ILE A 151 11.31 2.45 0.34
N ARG A 152 10.17 2.78 0.89
CA ARG A 152 8.88 2.69 0.22
C ARG A 152 8.43 4.09 -0.18
N LEU A 153 8.33 4.34 -1.46
CA LEU A 153 7.73 5.55 -1.98
C LEU A 153 6.30 5.21 -2.38
N HIS A 154 5.33 5.89 -1.79
CA HIS A 154 3.92 5.75 -2.11
C HIS A 154 3.49 6.90 -3.00
N SER A 155 2.94 6.58 -4.15
CA SER A 155 2.36 7.53 -5.10
C SER A 155 0.87 7.28 -5.20
N LEU A 156 0.06 8.29 -4.93
CA LEU A 156 -1.37 8.26 -5.12
C LEU A 156 -1.73 9.12 -6.33
N LEU A 157 -2.15 8.49 -7.42
CA LEU A 157 -2.58 9.15 -8.63
C LEU A 157 -4.08 9.39 -8.57
N VAL A 158 -4.50 10.65 -8.63
CA VAL A 158 -5.91 11.05 -8.56
C VAL A 158 -6.41 11.39 -9.96
N PHE A 159 -7.65 11.03 -10.26
CA PHE A 159 -8.29 11.28 -11.55
C PHE A 159 -9.59 12.05 -11.33
N GLU A 160 -9.75 13.19 -12.03
CA GLU A 160 -11.00 13.96 -11.98
C GLU A 160 -12.16 13.22 -12.65
N ASP A 161 -11.89 12.68 -13.84
CA ASP A 161 -12.81 11.80 -14.52
C ASP A 161 -12.62 10.40 -13.96
N LYS A 162 -13.65 9.83 -13.34
CA LYS A 162 -13.65 8.49 -12.72
C LYS A 162 -13.35 7.36 -13.71
N ASN A 163 -12.29 7.51 -14.46
CA ASN A 163 -11.91 6.60 -15.53
C ASN A 163 -10.39 6.57 -15.66
N PRO A 164 -9.69 5.94 -14.70
CA PRO A 164 -8.24 5.80 -14.81
C PRO A 164 -7.92 5.08 -16.13
N PRO A 165 -6.89 5.54 -16.85
CA PRO A 165 -6.47 4.90 -18.08
C PRO A 165 -6.12 3.43 -17.79
N ARG A 166 -6.25 2.57 -18.79
CA ARG A 166 -5.74 1.19 -18.68
C ARG A 166 -4.25 1.23 -18.41
N ILE A 167 -3.86 0.81 -17.22
CA ILE A 167 -2.47 0.82 -16.78
C ILE A 167 -1.76 -0.39 -17.39
N ASN A 168 -0.87 -0.14 -18.33
CA ASN A 168 0.10 -1.14 -18.75
C ASN A 168 1.26 -1.12 -17.74
N ILE A 169 1.15 -1.96 -16.73
CA ILE A 169 2.12 -2.04 -15.62
C ILE A 169 3.52 -2.39 -16.14
N GLU A 170 3.62 -3.38 -17.01
CA GLU A 170 4.91 -3.90 -17.52
C GLU A 170 5.66 -2.81 -18.32
N GLU A 171 4.97 -2.11 -19.19
CA GLU A 171 5.55 -1.01 -19.98
C GLU A 171 6.00 0.13 -19.07
N THR A 172 5.17 0.51 -18.08
CA THR A 172 5.50 1.61 -17.16
C THR A 172 6.70 1.26 -16.30
N GLU A 173 6.78 0.03 -15.79
CA GLU A 173 7.92 -0.43 -15.01
C GLU A 173 9.22 -0.46 -15.82
N SER A 174 9.15 -0.82 -17.10
CA SER A 174 10.34 -0.88 -17.97
C SER A 174 10.96 0.50 -18.21
N VAL A 175 10.16 1.56 -18.16
CA VAL A 175 10.65 2.95 -18.35
C VAL A 175 11.21 3.52 -17.04
N LEU A 176 10.70 3.09 -15.89
CA LEU A 176 11.13 3.58 -14.58
C LEU A 176 12.36 2.85 -14.01
N LYS A 177 12.71 1.68 -14.56
CA LYS A 177 13.91 0.90 -14.19
C LYS A 177 15.16 1.38 -14.91
#